data_8a12112cd576f25bcfc0b56f5f89c98c
#
_entry.id   8a12112cd576f25bcfc0b56f5f89c98c
#
_cell.length_a   1.000
_cell.length_b   1.000
_cell.length_c   1.000
_cell.angle_alpha   90.00
_cell.angle_beta   90.00
_cell.angle_gamma   90.00
#
_symmetry.space_group_name_H-M   'P 1'
#
loop_
_entity.id
_entity.type
_entity.pdbx_description
1 polymer ?
#
loop_
_entity_poly.entity_id
_entity_poly.type
_entity_poly.pdbx_seq_one_letter_code
_entity_poly.pdbx_strand_id
1 'polypeptide(L)'
;PDRSIVRQEEHLTGQICKRLRPLRRYREGPLEFHQESNLPDMNGRADIRITCGQGIDTDFIVEAKRLFLKRPNGRLNSLVAAYTGEEGMMRFVTGKYAPYQQSSAMLGYVYDIDLAEAQKKIASKIDKCKKDLKLVQSMQESTLLVQPSIQETHHLLENNRRFLVYHIFAKIPNAEDALDKKKPHLTADF
;
A
#
# COMPACT_ATOMS: atom_id res chain seq x y z
N PRO A 1 -0.93 -18.89 -4.45
CA PRO A 1 0.13 -17.86 -4.61
C PRO A 1 1.51 -18.49 -4.37
N ASP A 2 2.48 -18.14 -5.18
CA ASP A 2 3.85 -18.59 -5.03
C ASP A 2 4.40 -18.13 -3.67
N ARG A 3 4.84 -19.07 -2.83
CA ARG A 3 5.32 -18.80 -1.46
C ARG A 3 6.51 -17.84 -1.41
N SER A 4 7.34 -17.82 -2.47
CA SER A 4 8.47 -16.86 -2.59
C SER A 4 7.98 -15.43 -2.73
N ILE A 5 6.83 -15.26 -3.36
CA ILE A 5 6.18 -13.98 -3.62
C ILE A 5 5.65 -13.36 -2.31
N VAL A 6 4.95 -14.14 -1.52
CA VAL A 6 4.39 -13.71 -0.23
C VAL A 6 5.50 -13.28 0.73
N ARG A 7 6.56 -14.09 0.86
CA ARG A 7 7.70 -13.79 1.75
C ARG A 7 8.41 -12.47 1.42
N GLN A 8 8.49 -12.09 0.14
CA GLN A 8 9.10 -10.79 -0.24
C GLN A 8 8.23 -9.59 0.15
N GLU A 9 6.91 -9.70 0.02
CA GLU A 9 5.96 -8.66 0.44
C GLU A 9 6.02 -8.46 1.96
N GLU A 10 5.95 -9.55 2.71
CA GLU A 10 6.11 -9.56 4.18
C GLU A 10 7.45 -8.95 4.61
N HIS A 11 8.54 -9.29 3.91
CA HIS A 11 9.86 -8.73 4.19
C HIS A 11 9.91 -7.22 3.98
N LEU A 12 9.39 -6.70 2.86
CA LEU A 12 9.35 -5.26 2.58
C LEU A 12 8.50 -4.51 3.60
N THR A 13 7.33 -5.04 3.90
CA THR A 13 6.45 -4.48 4.94
C THR A 13 7.16 -4.44 6.28
N GLY A 14 7.88 -5.49 6.66
CA GLY A 14 8.70 -5.53 7.86
C GLY A 14 9.82 -4.48 7.88
N GLN A 15 10.47 -4.23 6.73
CA GLN A 15 11.49 -3.17 6.62
C GLN A 15 10.89 -1.77 6.79
N ILE A 16 9.69 -1.51 6.25
CA ILE A 16 8.98 -0.25 6.46
C ILE A 16 8.64 -0.09 7.95
N CYS A 17 8.03 -1.09 8.57
CA CYS A 17 7.70 -1.05 10.00
C CYS A 17 8.93 -0.80 10.88
N LYS A 18 10.08 -1.43 10.59
CA LYS A 18 11.35 -1.18 11.30
C LYS A 18 11.83 0.26 11.17
N ARG A 19 11.64 0.90 10.00
CA ARG A 19 12.02 2.31 9.77
C ARG A 19 11.06 3.30 10.41
N LEU A 20 9.80 2.94 10.56
CA LEU A 20 8.79 3.79 11.18
C LEU A 20 8.87 3.81 12.71
N ARG A 21 9.24 2.68 13.33
CA ARG A 21 9.33 2.55 14.81
C ARG A 21 10.18 3.61 15.50
N PRO A 22 11.36 4.02 14.99
CA PRO A 22 12.18 5.04 15.66
C PRO A 22 11.65 6.46 15.48
N LEU A 23 10.67 6.70 14.61
CA LEU A 23 10.11 8.03 14.44
C LEU A 23 9.41 8.47 15.72
N ARG A 24 9.62 9.74 16.11
CA ARG A 24 9.11 10.31 17.36
C ARG A 24 7.61 10.06 17.58
N ARG A 25 6.80 10.19 16.52
CA ARG A 25 5.34 9.99 16.58
C ARG A 25 4.92 8.60 17.05
N TYR A 26 5.78 7.60 16.82
CA TYR A 26 5.53 6.20 17.18
C TYR A 26 6.25 5.81 18.46
N ARG A 27 7.43 6.38 18.72
CA ARG A 27 8.20 6.12 19.94
C ARG A 27 7.61 6.84 21.15
N GLU A 28 7.10 8.06 20.98
CA GLU A 28 6.66 8.96 22.06
C GLU A 28 5.17 9.33 21.94
N GLY A 29 4.51 8.93 20.86
CA GLY A 29 3.12 9.25 20.57
C GLY A 29 2.16 8.11 20.92
N PRO A 30 0.85 8.34 20.73
CA PRO A 30 -0.18 7.35 21.04
C PRO A 30 -0.31 6.25 20.00
N LEU A 31 0.45 6.28 18.88
CA LEU A 31 0.29 5.34 17.78
C LEU A 31 1.16 4.10 17.96
N GLU A 32 0.55 2.95 17.75
CA GLU A 32 1.20 1.63 17.78
C GLU A 32 1.08 0.95 16.41
N PHE A 33 2.15 0.25 16.00
CA PHE A 33 2.18 -0.55 14.78
C PHE A 33 2.14 -2.02 15.08
N HIS A 34 1.25 -2.71 14.39
CA HIS A 34 1.16 -4.16 14.38
C HIS A 34 1.36 -4.65 12.95
N GLN A 35 2.48 -5.34 12.70
CA GLN A 35 2.72 -6.02 11.43
C GLN A 35 1.99 -7.35 11.43
N GLU A 36 1.36 -7.70 10.29
CA GLU A 36 0.67 -8.99 10.10
C GLU A 36 -0.32 -9.33 11.22
N SER A 37 -1.08 -8.31 11.63
CA SER A 37 -2.02 -8.43 12.73
C SER A 37 -3.24 -9.25 12.33
N ASN A 38 -3.55 -10.29 13.09
CA ASN A 38 -4.87 -10.89 13.06
C ASN A 38 -5.89 -9.88 13.61
N LEU A 39 -6.95 -9.68 12.87
CA LEU A 39 -8.02 -8.76 13.26
C LEU A 39 -9.06 -9.55 14.04
N PRO A 40 -9.29 -9.28 15.34
CA PRO A 40 -10.09 -10.12 16.23
C PRO A 40 -11.52 -10.40 15.71
N ASP A 41 -12.12 -9.39 15.06
CA ASP A 41 -13.51 -9.45 14.58
C ASP A 41 -13.59 -9.63 13.06
N MET A 42 -12.49 -9.97 12.40
CA MET A 42 -12.42 -10.02 10.94
C MET A 42 -11.71 -11.29 10.45
N ASN A 43 -12.29 -11.92 9.45
CA ASN A 43 -11.70 -13.09 8.80
C ASN A 43 -10.52 -12.68 7.89
N GLY A 44 -9.40 -12.26 8.49
CA GLY A 44 -8.22 -11.89 7.73
C GLY A 44 -7.07 -11.36 8.57
N ARG A 45 -5.92 -11.28 7.93
CA ARG A 45 -4.68 -10.72 8.48
C ARG A 45 -4.31 -9.47 7.68
N ALA A 46 -4.23 -8.32 8.34
CA ALA A 46 -3.78 -7.08 7.73
C ALA A 46 -2.24 -7.04 7.66
N ASP A 47 -1.68 -6.49 6.60
CA ASP A 47 -0.23 -6.36 6.48
C ASP A 47 0.35 -5.38 7.50
N ILE A 48 -0.35 -4.25 7.70
CA ILE A 48 -0.05 -3.30 8.78
C ILE A 48 -1.37 -2.84 9.42
N ARG A 49 -1.42 -2.85 10.74
CA ARG A 49 -2.46 -2.22 11.54
C ARG A 49 -1.85 -1.12 12.39
N ILE A 50 -2.44 0.04 12.38
CA ILE A 50 -2.05 1.18 13.21
C ILE A 50 -3.17 1.44 14.21
N THR A 51 -2.86 1.39 15.50
CA THR A 51 -3.82 1.63 16.59
C THR A 51 -3.41 2.85 17.39
N CYS A 52 -4.36 3.41 18.13
CA CYS A 52 -4.09 4.48 19.09
C CYS A 52 -4.37 3.95 20.52
N GLY A 53 -3.34 3.90 21.35
CA GLY A 53 -3.40 3.29 22.69
C GLY A 53 -4.11 4.11 23.77
N GLN A 54 -4.74 5.24 23.48
CA GLN A 54 -5.34 6.13 24.47
C GLN A 54 -6.89 6.13 24.45
N GLY A 55 -7.50 4.95 24.42
CA GLY A 55 -8.96 4.83 24.61
C GLY A 55 -9.82 5.34 23.45
N ILE A 56 -9.20 5.66 22.32
CA ILE A 56 -9.86 5.91 21.05
C ILE A 56 -9.60 4.68 20.20
N ASP A 57 -10.63 3.91 19.92
CA ASP A 57 -10.59 2.76 19.02
C ASP A 57 -10.33 3.22 17.58
N THR A 58 -9.11 3.69 17.33
CA THR A 58 -8.66 4.08 16.01
C THR A 58 -7.85 2.94 15.43
N ASP A 59 -8.46 2.25 14.50
CA ASP A 59 -7.80 1.26 13.66
C ASP A 59 -7.61 1.85 12.27
N PHE A 60 -6.37 1.93 11.80
CA PHE A 60 -6.07 2.25 10.42
C PHE A 60 -5.33 1.06 9.80
N ILE A 61 -5.89 0.52 8.73
CA ILE A 61 -5.39 -0.70 8.08
C ILE A 61 -4.70 -0.34 6.78
N VAL A 62 -3.53 -0.94 6.57
CA VAL A 62 -2.80 -0.84 5.30
C VAL A 62 -2.63 -2.25 4.73
N GLU A 63 -3.10 -2.45 3.51
CA GLU A 63 -2.87 -3.65 2.71
C GLU A 63 -1.78 -3.38 1.69
N ALA A 64 -0.76 -4.22 1.63
CA ALA A 64 0.38 -4.07 0.74
C ALA A 64 0.28 -5.02 -0.45
N LYS A 65 0.74 -4.56 -1.63
CA LYS A 65 0.82 -5.39 -2.84
C LYS A 65 2.04 -5.04 -3.66
N ARG A 66 2.68 -6.07 -4.20
CA ARG A 66 3.75 -5.89 -5.18
C ARG A 66 3.15 -5.63 -6.55
N LEU A 67 3.78 -4.74 -7.30
CA LEU A 67 3.30 -4.28 -8.59
C LEU A 67 4.42 -4.29 -9.63
N PHE A 68 4.09 -4.72 -10.84
CA PHE A 68 4.94 -4.58 -12.03
C PHE A 68 6.31 -5.23 -11.93
N LEU A 69 6.33 -6.54 -11.60
CA LEU A 69 7.56 -7.32 -11.56
C LEU A 69 7.88 -7.94 -12.93
N LYS A 70 9.10 -7.83 -13.41
CA LYS A 70 9.59 -8.63 -14.52
C LYS A 70 9.86 -10.07 -14.05
N ARG A 71 9.39 -11.02 -14.83
CA ARG A 71 9.73 -12.43 -14.68
C ARG A 71 11.13 -12.71 -15.26
N PRO A 72 11.77 -13.84 -14.93
CA PRO A 72 13.06 -14.20 -15.50
C PRO A 72 13.10 -14.23 -17.04
N ASN A 73 11.95 -14.46 -17.68
CA ASN A 73 11.79 -14.41 -19.15
C ASN A 73 11.58 -12.97 -19.70
N GLY A 74 11.79 -11.94 -18.91
CA GLY A 74 11.64 -10.54 -19.28
C GLY A 74 10.18 -10.02 -19.34
N ARG A 75 9.18 -10.91 -19.22
CA ARG A 75 7.77 -10.51 -19.29
C ARG A 75 7.34 -9.79 -18.01
N LEU A 76 6.74 -8.60 -18.15
CA LEU A 76 6.19 -7.84 -17.04
C LEU A 76 4.91 -8.49 -16.48
N ASN A 77 4.92 -8.81 -15.21
CA ASN A 77 3.73 -9.22 -14.45
C ASN A 77 3.19 -8.01 -13.68
N SER A 78 2.03 -7.49 -14.10
CA SER A 78 1.51 -6.24 -13.54
C SER A 78 0.95 -6.36 -12.13
N LEU A 79 0.40 -7.51 -11.74
CA LEU A 79 -0.26 -7.78 -10.46
C LEU A 79 -1.38 -6.76 -10.08
N VAL A 80 -1.81 -5.93 -11.00
CA VAL A 80 -2.83 -4.89 -10.80
C VAL A 80 -4.18 -5.51 -10.42
N ALA A 81 -4.48 -6.72 -10.92
CA ALA A 81 -5.70 -7.45 -10.54
C ALA A 81 -5.70 -7.86 -9.06
N ALA A 82 -4.56 -8.22 -8.49
CA ALA A 82 -4.45 -8.52 -7.06
C ALA A 82 -4.63 -7.26 -6.20
N TYR A 83 -4.13 -6.12 -6.69
CA TYR A 83 -4.29 -4.83 -6.00
C TYR A 83 -5.76 -4.40 -5.90
N THR A 84 -6.54 -4.52 -6.99
CA THR A 84 -7.94 -4.08 -7.04
C THR A 84 -8.95 -5.15 -6.66
N GLY A 85 -8.55 -6.44 -6.66
CA GLY A 85 -9.42 -7.59 -6.46
C GLY A 85 -9.64 -7.98 -5.00
N GLU A 86 -10.12 -9.24 -4.82
CA GLU A 86 -10.50 -9.80 -3.53
C GLU A 86 -9.37 -9.83 -2.49
N GLU A 87 -8.12 -9.94 -2.94
CA GLU A 87 -6.93 -9.93 -2.10
C GLU A 87 -6.35 -8.51 -1.88
N GLY A 88 -7.07 -7.48 -2.29
CA GLY A 88 -6.66 -6.07 -2.19
C GLY A 88 -7.82 -5.16 -1.81
N MET A 89 -8.13 -4.16 -2.66
CA MET A 89 -9.15 -3.13 -2.39
C MET A 89 -10.53 -3.70 -2.02
N MET A 90 -10.93 -4.85 -2.60
CA MET A 90 -12.22 -5.46 -2.30
C MET A 90 -12.37 -5.84 -0.82
N ARG A 91 -11.27 -6.10 -0.08
CA ARG A 91 -11.33 -6.38 1.36
C ARG A 91 -11.92 -5.21 2.15
N PHE A 92 -11.65 -3.99 1.72
CA PHE A 92 -12.19 -2.78 2.32
C PHE A 92 -13.63 -2.53 1.88
N VAL A 93 -13.90 -2.65 0.59
CA VAL A 93 -15.20 -2.34 -0.01
C VAL A 93 -16.30 -3.32 0.44
N THR A 94 -15.93 -4.57 0.69
CA THR A 94 -16.85 -5.60 1.22
C THR A 94 -16.98 -5.58 2.75
N GLY A 95 -16.19 -4.72 3.43
CA GLY A 95 -16.17 -4.68 4.89
C GLY A 95 -15.46 -5.85 5.57
N LYS A 96 -14.72 -6.68 4.79
CA LYS A 96 -13.87 -7.76 5.34
C LYS A 96 -12.76 -7.18 6.21
N TYR A 97 -12.21 -6.03 5.81
CA TYR A 97 -11.30 -5.21 6.60
C TYR A 97 -11.98 -3.87 6.92
N ALA A 98 -11.62 -3.29 8.04
CA ALA A 98 -12.07 -1.96 8.43
C ALA A 98 -13.61 -1.75 8.40
N PRO A 99 -14.45 -2.68 8.94
CA PRO A 99 -15.91 -2.60 8.84
C PRO A 99 -16.49 -1.35 9.52
N TYR A 100 -15.78 -0.77 10.49
CA TYR A 100 -16.23 0.40 11.26
C TYR A 100 -15.44 1.68 10.94
N GLN A 101 -14.30 1.58 10.24
CA GLN A 101 -13.46 2.71 9.89
C GLN A 101 -14.03 3.48 8.69
N GLN A 102 -13.61 4.73 8.57
CA GLN A 102 -13.97 5.59 7.44
C GLN A 102 -12.91 5.60 6.33
N SER A 103 -11.71 5.11 6.65
CA SER A 103 -10.59 5.10 5.70
C SER A 103 -9.58 3.97 5.98
N SER A 104 -8.82 3.63 4.95
CA SER A 104 -7.70 2.69 5.00
C SER A 104 -6.72 3.01 3.87
N ALA A 105 -5.61 2.28 3.76
CA ALA A 105 -4.66 2.50 2.68
C ALA A 105 -4.29 1.21 1.94
N MET A 106 -4.00 1.38 0.66
CA MET A 106 -3.31 0.42 -0.19
C MET A 106 -1.85 0.87 -0.39
N LEU A 107 -0.89 0.00 -0.12
CA LEU A 107 0.52 0.24 -0.35
C LEU A 107 1.00 -0.57 -1.55
N GLY A 108 1.36 0.10 -2.64
CA GLY A 108 1.89 -0.52 -3.84
C GLY A 108 3.42 -0.48 -3.88
N TYR A 109 4.09 -1.62 -3.81
CA TYR A 109 5.53 -1.74 -4.06
C TYR A 109 5.79 -1.83 -5.57
N VAL A 110 6.28 -0.76 -6.18
CA VAL A 110 6.50 -0.65 -7.63
C VAL A 110 7.94 -1.02 -7.99
N TYR A 111 8.11 -2.03 -8.83
CA TYR A 111 9.43 -2.55 -9.21
C TYR A 111 9.90 -2.01 -10.56
N ASP A 112 9.49 -2.62 -11.66
CA ASP A 112 10.15 -2.51 -12.96
C ASP A 112 9.56 -1.46 -13.91
N ILE A 113 8.73 -0.55 -13.39
CA ILE A 113 8.24 0.66 -14.11
C ILE A 113 8.37 1.89 -13.22
N ASP A 114 8.23 3.08 -13.77
CA ASP A 114 8.22 4.29 -12.94
C ASP A 114 6.91 4.48 -12.15
N LEU A 115 6.92 5.36 -11.14
CA LEU A 115 5.77 5.57 -10.25
C LEU A 115 4.58 6.19 -10.99
N ALA A 116 4.80 7.14 -11.89
CA ALA A 116 3.72 7.82 -12.62
C ALA A 116 3.00 6.85 -13.56
N GLU A 117 3.76 5.98 -14.24
CA GLU A 117 3.19 4.92 -15.07
C GLU A 117 2.39 3.91 -14.22
N ALA A 118 2.93 3.53 -13.07
CA ALA A 118 2.24 2.62 -12.14
C ALA A 118 0.91 3.21 -11.67
N GLN A 119 0.92 4.45 -11.21
CA GLN A 119 -0.28 5.19 -10.79
C GLN A 119 -1.33 5.25 -11.89
N LYS A 120 -0.94 5.61 -13.11
CA LYS A 120 -1.84 5.66 -14.27
C LYS A 120 -2.48 4.30 -14.59
N LYS A 121 -1.70 3.21 -14.52
CA LYS A 121 -2.20 1.85 -14.75
C LYS A 121 -3.16 1.39 -13.65
N ILE A 122 -2.87 1.71 -12.39
CA ILE A 122 -3.76 1.41 -11.25
C ILE A 122 -5.05 2.22 -11.36
N ALA A 123 -4.98 3.54 -11.61
CA ALA A 123 -6.16 4.38 -11.81
C ALA A 123 -7.09 3.84 -12.91
N SER A 124 -6.52 3.52 -14.07
CA SER A 124 -7.27 2.92 -15.18
C SER A 124 -7.93 1.59 -14.80
N LYS A 125 -7.28 0.77 -13.97
CA LYS A 125 -7.87 -0.49 -13.52
C LYS A 125 -8.99 -0.27 -12.50
N ILE A 126 -8.82 0.67 -11.58
CA ILE A 126 -9.84 1.06 -10.59
C ILE A 126 -11.11 1.53 -11.33
N ASP A 127 -10.96 2.40 -12.33
CA ASP A 127 -12.09 2.89 -13.13
C ASP A 127 -12.81 1.76 -13.89
N LYS A 128 -12.07 0.79 -14.42
CA LYS A 128 -12.65 -0.41 -15.06
C LYS A 128 -13.42 -1.29 -14.07
N CYS A 129 -13.03 -1.30 -12.81
CA CYS A 129 -13.70 -2.04 -11.74
C CYS A 129 -14.68 -1.16 -10.93
N LYS A 130 -15.06 0.01 -11.46
CA LYS A 130 -15.89 1.02 -10.77
C LYS A 130 -17.11 0.43 -10.09
N LYS A 131 -17.82 -0.45 -10.76
CA LYS A 131 -19.05 -1.08 -10.23
C LYS A 131 -18.76 -1.97 -9.03
N ASP A 132 -17.78 -2.86 -9.15
CA ASP A 132 -17.44 -3.83 -8.10
C ASP A 132 -16.83 -3.11 -6.89
N LEU A 133 -16.01 -2.10 -7.14
CA LEU A 133 -15.40 -1.26 -6.11
C LEU A 133 -16.36 -0.22 -5.52
N LYS A 134 -17.63 -0.14 -6.01
CA LYS A 134 -18.60 0.88 -5.56
C LYS A 134 -18.00 2.30 -5.57
N LEU A 135 -17.22 2.59 -6.62
CA LEU A 135 -16.44 3.83 -6.76
C LEU A 135 -17.36 5.02 -6.99
N VAL A 136 -17.25 6.03 -6.15
CA VAL A 136 -17.97 7.32 -6.27
C VAL A 136 -17.07 8.37 -6.90
N GLN A 137 -15.78 8.37 -6.53
CA GLN A 137 -14.79 9.30 -7.04
C GLN A 137 -13.53 8.55 -7.47
N SER A 138 -13.13 8.75 -8.72
CA SER A 138 -11.91 8.20 -9.30
C SER A 138 -10.65 8.66 -8.57
N MET A 139 -9.54 7.99 -8.83
CA MET A 139 -8.27 8.27 -8.18
C MET A 139 -7.81 9.69 -8.47
N GLN A 140 -7.53 10.44 -7.44
CA GLN A 140 -7.05 11.82 -7.46
C GLN A 140 -5.98 12.06 -6.39
N GLU A 141 -5.29 13.17 -6.45
CA GLU A 141 -4.36 13.57 -5.40
C GLU A 141 -5.11 13.84 -4.08
N SER A 142 -4.55 13.33 -2.99
CA SER A 142 -5.12 13.55 -1.66
C SER A 142 -4.89 14.98 -1.21
N THR A 143 -5.94 15.58 -0.63
CA THR A 143 -5.86 16.90 -0.04
C THR A 143 -5.19 16.92 1.34
N LEU A 144 -5.05 15.75 1.98
CA LEU A 144 -4.51 15.63 3.34
C LEU A 144 -2.98 15.65 3.39
N LEU A 145 -2.30 15.16 2.34
CA LEU A 145 -0.85 15.03 2.31
C LEU A 145 -0.29 15.51 0.97
N VAL A 146 0.36 16.64 1.03
CA VAL A 146 0.94 17.29 -0.15
C VAL A 146 2.25 16.65 -0.60
N GLN A 147 2.98 15.97 0.31
CA GLN A 147 4.23 15.28 -0.02
C GLN A 147 4.53 14.12 0.95
N PRO A 148 4.92 12.92 0.44
CA PRO A 148 4.88 12.52 -0.95
C PRO A 148 3.46 12.48 -1.49
N SER A 149 3.28 12.65 -2.81
CA SER A 149 1.97 12.60 -3.45
C SER A 149 1.25 11.30 -3.11
N ILE A 150 0.25 11.39 -2.25
CA ILE A 150 -0.66 10.29 -1.93
C ILE A 150 -1.92 10.53 -2.72
N GLN A 151 -2.43 9.50 -3.35
CA GLN A 151 -3.68 9.54 -4.09
C GLN A 151 -4.79 8.91 -3.26
N GLU A 152 -6.04 9.24 -3.60
CA GLU A 152 -7.20 8.72 -2.90
C GLU A 152 -8.34 8.36 -3.85
N THR A 153 -9.17 7.40 -3.44
CA THR A 153 -10.43 7.05 -4.08
C THR A 153 -11.55 7.03 -3.07
N HIS A 154 -12.74 7.41 -3.49
CA HIS A 154 -13.92 7.41 -2.63
C HIS A 154 -14.90 6.32 -3.07
N HIS A 155 -15.44 5.59 -2.10
CA HIS A 155 -16.34 4.47 -2.28
C HIS A 155 -17.62 4.68 -1.48
N LEU A 156 -18.72 4.12 -1.95
CA LEU A 156 -19.99 4.08 -1.22
C LEU A 156 -20.30 2.63 -0.87
N LEU A 157 -20.09 2.26 0.39
CA LEU A 157 -20.30 0.92 0.87
C LEU A 157 -21.80 0.60 1.01
N GLU A 158 -22.13 -0.64 1.31
CA GLU A 158 -23.49 -1.00 1.77
C GLU A 158 -23.86 -0.11 2.97
N ASN A 159 -25.10 0.20 3.19
CA ASN A 159 -25.55 1.20 4.19
C ASN A 159 -25.24 2.68 3.89
N ASN A 160 -24.91 3.03 2.66
CA ASN A 160 -24.56 4.38 2.24
C ASN A 160 -23.37 5.03 2.98
N ARG A 161 -22.50 4.23 3.59
CA ARG A 161 -21.30 4.70 4.26
C ARG A 161 -20.22 5.08 3.25
N ARG A 162 -19.74 6.29 3.32
CA ARG A 162 -18.57 6.72 2.54
C ARG A 162 -17.31 6.10 3.12
N PHE A 163 -16.45 5.62 2.25
CA PHE A 163 -15.18 5.03 2.61
C PHE A 163 -14.07 5.55 1.71
N LEU A 164 -12.96 5.91 2.31
CA LEU A 164 -11.80 6.50 1.63
C LEU A 164 -10.65 5.49 1.59
N VAL A 165 -10.10 5.24 0.42
CA VAL A 165 -8.88 4.45 0.27
C VAL A 165 -7.75 5.36 -0.18
N TYR A 166 -6.71 5.48 0.64
CA TYR A 166 -5.46 6.12 0.27
C TYR A 166 -4.59 5.16 -0.54
N HIS A 167 -3.92 5.67 -1.58
CA HIS A 167 -3.01 4.91 -2.42
C HIS A 167 -1.60 5.46 -2.26
N ILE A 168 -0.73 4.67 -1.65
CA ILE A 168 0.68 4.97 -1.40
C ILE A 168 1.51 4.09 -2.34
N PHE A 169 2.39 4.69 -3.14
CA PHE A 169 3.28 3.96 -4.03
C PHE A 169 4.74 4.16 -3.62
N ALA A 170 5.43 3.05 -3.40
CA ALA A 170 6.83 3.03 -3.04
C ALA A 170 7.65 2.38 -4.17
N LYS A 171 8.59 3.13 -4.77
CA LYS A 171 9.53 2.59 -5.74
C LYS A 171 10.53 1.69 -5.03
N ILE A 172 10.63 0.45 -5.50
CA ILE A 172 11.63 -0.50 -5.03
C ILE A 172 12.78 -0.49 -6.06
N PRO A 173 14.00 -0.13 -5.64
CA PRO A 173 15.14 -0.14 -6.55
C PRO A 173 15.46 -1.56 -7.00
N ASN A 174 15.80 -1.72 -8.28
CA ASN A 174 16.31 -2.96 -8.80
C ASN A 174 17.73 -3.22 -8.28
N ALA A 175 18.16 -4.48 -8.31
CA ALA A 175 19.50 -4.85 -7.87
C ALA A 175 20.61 -4.10 -8.65
N GLU A 176 20.36 -3.77 -9.92
CA GLU A 176 21.24 -3.00 -10.78
C GLU A 176 21.38 -1.53 -10.34
N ASP A 177 20.24 -0.89 -9.97
CA ASP A 177 20.22 0.48 -9.44
C ASP A 177 20.95 0.61 -8.09
N ALA A 178 21.02 -0.48 -7.32
CA ALA A 178 21.71 -0.52 -6.04
C ALA A 178 23.23 -0.61 -6.18
N LEU A 179 23.73 -1.15 -7.29
CA LEU A 179 25.17 -1.27 -7.58
C LEU A 179 25.77 0.04 -8.09
N ASP A 180 25.00 0.82 -8.87
CA ASP A 180 25.48 2.12 -9.40
C ASP A 180 25.66 3.18 -8.29
N LYS A 181 24.83 3.13 -7.24
CA LYS A 181 24.97 4.03 -6.09
C LYS A 181 26.15 3.70 -5.16
N LYS A 182 26.82 2.56 -5.35
CA LYS A 182 28.01 2.16 -4.59
C LYS A 182 29.34 2.48 -5.27
N LYS A 183 29.34 3.03 -6.49
CA LYS A 183 30.58 3.52 -7.11
C LYS A 183 30.96 4.84 -6.42
N PRO A 184 32.08 4.89 -5.66
CA PRO A 184 32.56 6.16 -5.16
C PRO A 184 32.90 7.03 -6.37
N HIS A 185 32.41 8.26 -6.41
CA HIS A 185 32.95 9.29 -7.28
C HIS A 185 34.41 9.50 -6.87
N LEU A 186 35.34 8.84 -7.55
CA LEU A 186 36.74 9.20 -7.56
C LEU A 186 36.81 10.52 -8.32
N THR A 187 36.71 11.63 -7.58
CA THR A 187 37.21 12.91 -8.04
C THR A 187 38.72 12.75 -8.08
N ALA A 188 39.27 12.60 -9.27
CA ALA A 188 40.71 12.78 -9.51
C ALA A 188 40.97 14.30 -9.49
N ASP A 189 41.37 14.80 -8.33
CA ASP A 189 42.05 16.10 -8.26
C ASP A 189 43.48 15.89 -8.75
N PHE A 190 43.79 16.50 -9.91
CA PHE A 190 45.14 16.79 -10.37
C PHE A 190 45.39 18.29 -10.24
#